data_a86bcf69ad7a74a63f24706647a9b9f2
#
_entry.id   a86bcf69ad7a74a63f24706647a9b9f2
#
_cell.length_a   1.000
_cell.length_b   1.000
_cell.length_c   1.000
_cell.angle_alpha   90.00
_cell.angle_beta   90.00
_cell.angle_gamma   90.00
#
_symmetry.space_group_name_H-M   'P 1'
#
loop_
_entity.id
_entity.type
_entity.pdbx_description
1 polymer ?
#
loop_
_entity_poly.entity_id
_entity_poly.type
_entity_poly.pdbx_seq_one_letter_code
_entity_poly.pdbx_strand_id
1 'polypeptide(L)'
;MRRFLAIVALATLVACDSFDPLVENTVNGTWRGTSANQTFVLVMQQATSGAVAGNGTIASGSTTRNLSISGTFQQPAFSATFTPNGAAAITYMATMEGRTMVGTLTGGGFNGEGLALQRDP
;
A
#
# COMPACT_ATOMS: atom_id res chain seq x y z
N MET A 1 26.70 39.42 -22.90
CA MET A 1 26.90 38.67 -23.47
C MET A 1 26.84 37.47 -23.03
N ARG A 2 27.13 37.07 -22.62
CA ARG A 2 27.19 35.92 -22.24
C ARG A 2 26.30 35.49 -21.29
N ARG A 3 25.84 36.16 -20.71
CA ARG A 3 25.12 35.75 -19.72
C ARG A 3 24.05 34.93 -19.95
N PHE A 4 23.57 34.95 -20.78
CA PHE A 4 22.45 34.22 -21.04
C PHE A 4 22.60 32.85 -20.86
N LEU A 5 23.62 32.46 -21.01
CA LEU A 5 23.77 31.10 -20.92
C LEU A 5 23.41 30.60 -19.62
N ALA A 6 23.69 31.19 -18.71
CA ALA A 6 23.44 30.65 -17.43
C ALA A 6 22.06 30.29 -17.24
N ILE A 7 21.25 30.98 -17.67
CA ILE A 7 19.94 30.73 -17.50
C ILE A 7 19.45 29.49 -17.92
N VAL A 8 19.79 29.16 -18.94
CA VAL A 8 19.37 27.95 -19.44
C VAL A 8 19.47 26.85 -18.52
N ALA A 9 20.50 26.75 -17.96
CA ALA A 9 20.70 25.62 -17.13
C ALA A 9 19.67 25.39 -16.15
N LEU A 10 19.21 26.29 -15.56
CA LEU A 10 18.30 26.05 -14.62
C LEU A 10 17.09 25.44 -14.99
N ALA A 11 16.59 25.84 -15.91
CA ALA A 11 15.34 25.31 -16.30
C ALA A 11 15.32 23.86 -16.32
N THR A 12 16.29 23.34 -16.81
CA THR A 12 16.30 21.95 -16.95
C THR A 12 16.21 21.19 -15.71
N LEU A 13 16.86 21.54 -14.80
CA LEU A 13 16.86 20.80 -13.65
C LEU A 13 15.57 20.61 -13.04
N VAL A 14 14.91 21.52 -12.94
CA VAL A 14 13.65 21.44 -12.37
C VAL A 14 12.80 20.41 -12.93
N ALA A 15 12.71 20.35 -14.11
CA ALA A 15 11.82 19.42 -14.73
C ALA A 15 12.02 18.03 -14.27
N CYS A 16 13.15 17.65 -14.12
CA CYS A 16 13.38 16.30 -13.82
C CYS A 16 12.93 15.81 -12.55
N ASP A 17 13.01 16.50 -11.61
CA ASP A 17 12.70 15.96 -10.38
C ASP A 17 11.34 15.86 -10.01
N SER A 18 10.58 16.60 -10.56
CA SER A 18 9.32 16.70 -9.97
C SER A 18 8.40 15.58 -10.06
N PHE A 19 8.46 14.78 -10.99
CA PHE A 19 7.37 13.89 -11.13
C PHE A 19 7.46 12.55 -10.51
N ASP A 20 8.54 12.08 -10.30
CA ASP A 20 8.59 10.76 -9.91
C ASP A 20 8.16 10.35 -8.59
N PRO A 21 8.61 10.87 -7.61
CA PRO A 21 8.38 10.31 -6.31
C PRO A 21 6.96 10.31 -5.85
N LEU A 22 6.18 11.13 -6.39
CA LEU A 22 4.84 11.21 -5.91
C LEU A 22 4.01 9.96 -6.02
N VAL A 23 4.20 9.26 -7.03
CA VAL A 23 3.42 8.08 -7.26
C VAL A 23 3.66 7.04 -6.20
N GLU A 24 4.84 7.02 -5.71
CA GLU A 24 5.18 5.99 -4.75
C GLU A 24 4.83 6.34 -3.34
N ASN A 25 4.24 7.48 -3.12
CA ASN A 25 3.89 7.87 -1.78
C ASN A 25 2.43 7.61 -1.45
N THR A 26 1.79 6.77 -2.21
CA THR A 26 0.41 6.40 -1.91
C THR A 26 0.29 4.89 -1.94
N VAL A 27 -0.80 4.39 -1.35
CA VAL A 27 -1.07 2.96 -1.40
C VAL A 27 -2.07 2.60 -2.48
N ASN A 28 -2.34 3.51 -3.40
CA ASN A 28 -3.30 3.23 -4.46
C ASN A 28 -2.85 2.04 -5.30
N GLY A 29 -3.77 1.18 -5.62
CA GLY A 29 -3.48 0.07 -6.51
C GLY A 29 -3.87 -1.27 -5.93
N THR A 30 -3.40 -2.32 -6.58
CA THR A 30 -3.68 -3.70 -6.18
C THR A 30 -2.42 -4.29 -5.56
N TRP A 31 -2.59 -4.90 -4.40
CA TRP A 31 -1.47 -5.46 -3.64
C TRP A 31 -1.74 -6.94 -3.40
N ARG A 32 -0.71 -7.75 -3.49
CA ARG A 32 -0.83 -9.21 -3.34
C ARG A 32 0.22 -9.76 -2.40
N GLY A 33 -0.15 -10.74 -1.60
CA GLY A 33 0.79 -11.40 -0.71
C GLY A 33 0.19 -12.63 -0.07
N THR A 34 1.01 -13.39 0.62
CA THR A 34 0.59 -14.63 1.25
C THR A 34 1.13 -14.68 2.68
N SER A 35 0.30 -15.11 3.60
CA SER A 35 0.69 -15.31 4.99
C SER A 35 -0.09 -16.49 5.57
N ALA A 36 0.59 -17.37 6.30
CA ALA A 36 -0.04 -18.50 6.96
C ALA A 36 -0.91 -19.32 5.98
N ASN A 37 -0.42 -19.55 4.80
CA ASN A 37 -1.12 -20.31 3.75
C ASN A 37 -2.39 -19.64 3.26
N GLN A 38 -2.55 -18.36 3.49
CA GLN A 38 -3.69 -17.62 2.98
C GLN A 38 -3.17 -16.54 2.02
N THR A 39 -3.87 -16.34 0.93
CA THR A 39 -3.48 -15.39 -0.10
C THR A 39 -4.36 -14.17 -0.03
N PHE A 40 -3.73 -12.99 0.00
CA PHE A 40 -4.43 -11.73 0.05
C PHE A 40 -4.31 -11.01 -1.28
N VAL A 41 -5.42 -10.50 -1.78
CA VAL A 41 -5.43 -9.63 -2.94
C VAL A 41 -6.23 -8.41 -2.52
N LEU A 42 -5.61 -7.26 -2.47
CA LEU A 42 -6.19 -6.06 -1.89
C LEU A 42 -6.18 -4.92 -2.90
N VAL A 43 -7.30 -4.27 -3.07
CA VAL A 43 -7.39 -3.09 -3.93
C VAL A 43 -7.64 -1.91 -3.02
N MET A 44 -6.73 -0.96 -2.99
CA MET A 44 -6.78 0.13 -2.04
C MET A 44 -6.74 1.49 -2.72
N GLN A 45 -7.39 2.46 -2.10
CA GLN A 45 -7.42 3.82 -2.55
C GLN A 45 -7.17 4.73 -1.37
N GLN A 46 -6.38 5.75 -1.57
CA GLN A 46 -6.00 6.66 -0.50
C GLN A 46 -6.52 8.05 -0.78
N ALA A 47 -7.17 8.63 0.20
CA ALA A 47 -7.63 10.01 0.11
C ALA A 47 -6.50 10.96 0.45
N THR A 48 -6.65 12.23 0.13
CA THR A 48 -5.60 13.21 0.39
C THR A 48 -5.33 13.35 1.88
N SER A 49 -6.28 13.00 2.72
CA SER A 49 -6.07 13.07 4.16
C SER A 49 -5.22 11.92 4.68
N GLY A 50 -4.98 10.94 3.87
CA GLY A 50 -4.27 9.73 4.31
C GLY A 50 -5.19 8.58 4.65
N ALA A 51 -6.48 8.79 4.62
CA ALA A 51 -7.43 7.71 4.89
C ALA A 51 -7.40 6.72 3.73
N VAL A 52 -7.42 5.45 4.05
CA VAL A 52 -7.36 4.38 3.04
C VAL A 52 -8.63 3.55 3.13
N ALA A 53 -9.19 3.26 1.99
CA ALA A 53 -10.37 2.41 1.90
C ALA A 53 -10.18 1.45 0.73
N GLY A 54 -10.87 0.34 0.77
CA GLY A 54 -10.80 -0.59 -0.33
C GLY A 54 -11.48 -1.90 -0.03
N ASN A 55 -11.22 -2.88 -0.86
CA ASN A 55 -11.75 -4.19 -0.66
C ASN A 55 -10.81 -5.19 -1.31
N GLY A 56 -11.04 -6.43 -1.06
CA GLY A 56 -10.19 -7.48 -1.61
C GLY A 56 -10.69 -8.85 -1.26
N THR A 57 -9.81 -9.81 -1.32
CA THR A 57 -10.15 -11.19 -0.99
C THR A 57 -9.05 -11.82 -0.15
N ILE A 58 -9.44 -12.79 0.63
CA ILE A 58 -8.52 -13.61 1.38
C ILE A 58 -8.91 -15.05 1.02
N ALA A 59 -7.94 -15.80 0.52
CA ALA A 59 -8.17 -17.16 0.07
C ALA A 59 -7.40 -18.16 0.93
N SER A 60 -8.08 -19.21 1.37
CA SER A 60 -7.47 -20.23 2.18
C SER A 60 -7.88 -21.57 1.57
N GLY A 61 -6.96 -22.25 0.91
CA GLY A 61 -7.29 -23.47 0.21
C GLY A 61 -8.29 -23.20 -0.89
N SER A 62 -9.42 -23.85 -0.83
CA SER A 62 -10.45 -23.66 -1.84
C SER A 62 -11.49 -22.62 -1.41
N THR A 63 -11.34 -22.00 -0.26
CA THR A 63 -12.30 -21.04 0.25
C THR A 63 -11.78 -19.63 0.02
N THR A 64 -12.61 -18.77 -0.56
CA THR A 64 -12.27 -17.38 -0.78
C THR A 64 -13.34 -16.51 -0.13
N ARG A 65 -12.92 -15.51 0.62
CA ARG A 65 -13.83 -14.56 1.24
C ARG A 65 -13.52 -13.17 0.76
N ASN A 66 -14.55 -12.38 0.56
CA ASN A 66 -14.36 -10.96 0.28
C ASN A 66 -14.09 -10.26 1.60
N LEU A 67 -13.31 -9.19 1.56
CA LEU A 67 -13.08 -8.39 2.75
C LEU A 67 -13.12 -6.91 2.42
N SER A 68 -13.37 -6.11 3.42
CA SER A 68 -13.31 -4.67 3.29
C SER A 68 -12.07 -4.16 3.99
N ILE A 69 -11.55 -3.02 3.55
CA ILE A 69 -10.31 -2.45 4.07
C ILE A 69 -10.59 -1.04 4.55
N SER A 70 -10.12 -0.72 5.73
CA SER A 70 -10.22 0.62 6.27
C SER A 70 -8.95 0.91 7.06
N GLY A 71 -8.29 2.01 6.79
CA GLY A 71 -7.06 2.32 7.49
C GLY A 71 -6.52 3.69 7.19
N THR A 72 -5.25 3.90 7.50
CA THR A 72 -4.58 5.16 7.27
C THR A 72 -3.17 4.90 6.80
N PHE A 73 -2.67 5.82 5.99
CA PHE A 73 -1.30 5.77 5.57
C PHE A 73 -0.65 7.12 5.82
N GLN A 74 0.45 7.12 6.58
CA GLN A 74 1.27 8.30 6.77
C GLN A 74 2.67 7.81 6.52
N GLN A 75 3.17 8.09 5.35
CA GLN A 75 4.40 7.54 4.87
C GLN A 75 5.49 7.56 5.93
N PRO A 76 6.16 6.45 6.17
CA PRO A 76 5.99 5.15 5.49
C PRO A 76 5.07 4.18 6.24
N ALA A 77 4.37 4.63 7.24
CA ALA A 77 3.59 3.76 8.10
C ALA A 77 2.18 3.52 7.57
N PHE A 78 1.78 2.26 7.50
CA PHE A 78 0.46 1.87 7.06
C PHE A 78 -0.21 1.06 8.17
N SER A 79 -1.45 1.39 8.48
CA SER A 79 -2.22 0.69 9.48
C SER A 79 -3.62 0.50 8.95
N ALA A 80 -4.11 -0.71 8.96
CA ALA A 80 -5.43 -0.99 8.39
C ALA A 80 -6.10 -2.15 9.09
N THR A 81 -7.42 -2.19 8.95
CA THR A 81 -8.23 -3.30 9.41
C THR A 81 -8.86 -3.95 8.19
N PHE A 82 -8.70 -5.24 8.07
CA PHE A 82 -9.32 -6.03 7.02
C PHE A 82 -10.47 -6.80 7.67
N THR A 83 -11.68 -6.64 7.15
CA THR A 83 -12.85 -7.29 7.73
C THR A 83 -13.42 -8.29 6.71
N PRO A 84 -13.11 -9.57 6.86
CA PRO A 84 -13.64 -10.57 5.94
C PRO A 84 -15.12 -10.80 6.22
N ASN A 85 -15.88 -11.15 5.19
CA ASN A 85 -17.27 -11.44 5.36
C ASN A 85 -17.44 -12.66 6.23
N GLY A 86 -18.22 -12.51 7.30
CA GLY A 86 -18.50 -13.64 8.18
C GLY A 86 -17.34 -14.06 9.07
N ALA A 87 -16.33 -13.23 9.22
CA ALA A 87 -15.19 -13.58 10.05
C ALA A 87 -14.71 -12.37 10.83
N ALA A 88 -13.83 -12.61 11.79
CA ALA A 88 -13.35 -11.55 12.66
C ALA A 88 -12.37 -10.63 11.93
N ALA A 89 -12.30 -9.41 12.38
CA ALA A 89 -11.43 -8.41 11.78
C ALA A 89 -9.96 -8.74 12.02
N ILE A 90 -9.13 -8.37 11.05
CA ILE A 90 -7.70 -8.59 11.09
C ILE A 90 -7.03 -7.22 11.04
N THR A 91 -6.08 -6.98 11.92
CA THR A 91 -5.33 -5.73 11.94
C THR A 91 -3.98 -5.93 11.26
N TYR A 92 -3.64 -5.05 10.34
CA TYR A 92 -2.37 -5.09 9.64
C TYR A 92 -1.60 -3.81 9.93
N MET A 93 -0.38 -3.97 10.42
CA MET A 93 0.49 -2.83 10.71
C MET A 93 1.75 -3.04 9.90
N ALA A 94 2.08 -2.10 9.04
CA ALA A 94 3.13 -2.30 8.05
C ALA A 94 3.91 -1.03 7.73
N THR A 95 5.01 -1.21 7.02
CA THR A 95 5.83 -0.13 6.51
C THR A 95 5.96 -0.31 5.01
N MET A 96 5.77 0.77 4.26
CA MET A 96 5.87 0.71 2.81
C MET A 96 7.24 1.17 2.33
N GLU A 97 7.82 0.41 1.40
CA GLU A 97 9.07 0.78 0.76
C GLU A 97 8.88 0.55 -0.73
N GLY A 98 8.70 1.61 -1.48
CA GLY A 98 8.48 1.50 -2.91
C GLY A 98 7.21 0.74 -3.24
N ARG A 99 7.36 -0.38 -3.89
CA ARG A 99 6.21 -1.17 -4.30
C ARG A 99 5.99 -2.38 -3.38
N THR A 100 6.62 -2.39 -2.23
CA THR A 100 6.52 -3.48 -1.26
C THR A 100 6.06 -2.95 0.08
N MET A 101 5.24 -3.72 0.76
CA MET A 101 4.77 -3.35 2.07
C MET A 101 5.00 -4.55 2.98
N VAL A 102 5.63 -4.37 4.12
CA VAL A 102 5.97 -5.46 5.02
C VAL A 102 5.42 -5.16 6.40
N GLY A 103 4.71 -6.07 6.96
CA GLY A 103 4.12 -5.88 8.27
C GLY A 103 3.64 -7.16 8.91
N THR A 104 2.82 -7.02 9.93
CA THR A 104 2.31 -8.15 10.68
C THR A 104 0.80 -8.10 10.80
N LEU A 105 0.20 -9.26 10.95
CA LEU A 105 -1.24 -9.42 11.07
C LEU A 105 -1.59 -9.89 12.47
N THR A 106 -2.64 -9.32 13.05
CA THR A 106 -3.18 -9.78 14.34
C THR A 106 -4.70 -9.82 14.26
N GLY A 107 -5.33 -10.71 15.00
CA GLY A 107 -6.77 -10.85 14.95
C GLY A 107 -7.20 -11.82 13.86
N GLY A 108 -8.43 -12.27 13.92
CA GLY A 108 -8.97 -13.15 12.89
C GLY A 108 -8.21 -14.46 12.75
N GLY A 109 -7.58 -14.91 13.81
CA GLY A 109 -6.79 -16.12 13.75
C GLY A 109 -5.30 -15.90 13.53
N PHE A 110 -4.90 -14.66 13.24
CA PHE A 110 -3.49 -14.32 13.08
C PHE A 110 -2.93 -13.84 14.42
N ASN A 111 -1.69 -14.15 14.67
CA ASN A 111 -1.08 -13.83 15.92
C ASN A 111 0.33 -13.30 15.69
N GLY A 112 0.43 -12.23 14.96
CA GLY A 112 1.72 -11.61 14.64
C GLY A 112 2.41 -12.18 13.41
N GLU A 113 1.68 -12.92 12.59
CA GLU A 113 2.28 -13.46 11.39
C GLU A 113 2.65 -12.36 10.41
N GLY A 114 3.75 -12.53 9.72
CA GLY A 114 4.21 -11.56 8.75
C GLY A 114 3.42 -11.61 7.46
N LEU A 115 3.21 -10.47 6.85
CA LEU A 115 2.62 -10.38 5.52
C LEU A 115 3.39 -9.35 4.72
N ALA A 116 3.97 -9.78 3.62
CA ALA A 116 4.60 -8.87 2.68
C ALA A 116 3.70 -8.76 1.47
N LEU A 117 3.40 -7.54 1.07
CA LEU A 117 2.54 -7.29 -0.07
C LEU A 117 3.36 -6.64 -1.17
N GLN A 118 3.07 -7.00 -2.40
CA GLN A 118 3.68 -6.41 -3.58
C GLN A 118 2.60 -5.71 -4.37
N ARG A 119 2.89 -4.49 -4.83
CA ARG A 119 1.94 -3.76 -5.66
C ARG A 119 2.07 -4.25 -7.10
N ASP A 120 0.94 -4.49 -7.73
CA ASP A 120 0.92 -4.86 -9.15
C ASP A 120 1.41 -3.68 -9.98
N PRO A 121 2.09 -3.94 -11.09
CA PRO A 121 2.60 -2.88 -11.94
C PRO A 121 1.50 -2.04 -12.57
#